data_ac746aa00be1dc3f50fb37c28a5ee276
#
_entry.id   ac746aa00be1dc3f50fb37c28a5ee276
#
_cell.length_a   1.000
_cell.length_b   1.000
_cell.length_c   1.000
_cell.angle_alpha   90.00
_cell.angle_beta   90.00
_cell.angle_gamma   90.00
#
_symmetry.space_group_name_H-M   'P 1'
#
loop_
_entity.id
_entity.type
_entity.pdbx_description
1 polymer ?
#
loop_
_entity_poly.entity_id
_entity_poly.type
_entity_poly.pdbx_seq_one_letter_code
_entity_poly.pdbx_strand_id
1 'polypeptide(L)'
;MEYIIKSNSYRLLKKELDKLTKNIDKENINYFDLDVDSIKDILDNANYVSLFDDKKGIIVYNSNIFGTKFEYKNELEILEKYLNNPNDNTTLIFLTDNISKSKKCVKLINSKGNVIELNKPTGDNLKKEIINYLKDFNFKIENKALDLLIKRLDNNYDYILNELDKIMIIKEDYLINVEDINKYSVNIEEVDLFKFVDLVIKKKIEECLEELKIIVENNIEPAIVLSMIAGQYRLIYSTKNLIKEGLSEKTIADELDVHPYRIKLAHDNSYNYSNTELKDKILSIGELDRKIKTGELDKYNALKIFIINL
;
A
#
# COMPACT_ATOMS: atom_id res chain seq x y z
N MET A 1 -13.96 18.53 16.68
CA MET A 1 -14.31 17.08 16.62
C MET A 1 -13.09 16.28 16.18
N GLU A 2 -12.79 15.12 16.80
CA GLU A 2 -11.61 14.30 16.52
C GLU A 2 -12.02 12.96 15.95
N TYR A 3 -11.38 12.54 14.84
CA TYR A 3 -11.64 11.29 14.15
C TYR A 3 -10.36 10.48 13.99
N ILE A 4 -10.50 9.16 14.01
CA ILE A 4 -9.49 8.23 13.50
C ILE A 4 -10.14 7.45 12.36
N ILE A 5 -9.54 7.50 11.18
CA ILE A 5 -9.97 6.69 10.04
C ILE A 5 -8.89 5.66 9.74
N LYS A 6 -9.25 4.39 9.87
CA LYS A 6 -8.40 3.28 9.50
C LYS A 6 -8.79 2.75 8.14
N SER A 7 -7.88 2.78 7.19
CA SER A 7 -8.04 2.12 5.90
C SER A 7 -6.70 1.94 5.20
N ASN A 8 -6.61 0.90 4.38
CA ASN A 8 -5.55 0.68 3.39
C ASN A 8 -6.03 0.98 1.95
N SER A 9 -7.13 1.73 1.79
CA SER A 9 -7.68 2.17 0.51
C SER A 9 -7.70 3.68 0.44
N TYR A 10 -6.94 4.26 -0.48
CA TYR A 10 -6.96 5.70 -0.74
C TYR A 10 -8.36 6.20 -1.18
N ARG A 11 -9.07 5.40 -1.98
CA ARG A 11 -10.40 5.75 -2.48
C ARG A 11 -11.43 5.86 -1.34
N LEU A 12 -11.41 4.89 -0.42
CA LEU A 12 -12.30 4.93 0.73
C LEU A 12 -11.95 6.07 1.69
N LEU A 13 -10.65 6.31 1.94
CA LEU A 13 -10.19 7.43 2.74
C LEU A 13 -10.66 8.76 2.15
N LYS A 14 -10.46 8.99 0.85
CA LYS A 14 -10.87 10.22 0.17
C LYS A 14 -12.36 10.44 0.28
N LYS A 15 -13.18 9.42 0.00
CA LYS A 15 -14.65 9.50 0.11
C LYS A 15 -15.10 9.90 1.51
N GLU A 16 -14.50 9.34 2.57
CA GLU A 16 -14.86 9.66 3.94
C GLU A 16 -14.33 11.04 4.37
N LEU A 17 -13.13 11.43 3.92
CA LEU A 17 -12.60 12.77 4.13
C LEU A 17 -13.49 13.83 3.50
N ASP A 18 -13.89 13.68 2.24
CA ASP A 18 -14.79 14.63 1.54
C ASP A 18 -16.12 14.78 2.28
N LYS A 19 -16.64 13.72 2.88
CA LYS A 19 -17.84 13.74 3.72
C LYS A 19 -17.64 14.51 5.02
N LEU A 20 -16.54 14.25 5.74
CA LEU A 20 -16.27 14.88 7.04
C LEU A 20 -15.87 16.36 6.90
N THR A 21 -15.25 16.73 5.78
CA THR A 21 -14.80 18.10 5.52
C THR A 21 -15.77 18.92 4.67
N LYS A 22 -16.93 18.38 4.31
CA LYS A 22 -17.92 19.01 3.41
C LYS A 22 -18.31 20.44 3.79
N ASN A 23 -18.33 20.74 5.09
CA ASN A 23 -18.74 22.04 5.62
C ASN A 23 -17.54 22.91 6.05
N ILE A 24 -16.35 22.62 5.57
CA ILE A 24 -15.10 23.33 5.84
C ILE A 24 -14.56 23.82 4.51
N ASP A 25 -14.26 25.13 4.42
CA ASP A 25 -13.67 25.70 3.22
C ASP A 25 -12.30 25.08 2.96
N LYS A 26 -11.98 24.78 1.71
CA LYS A 26 -10.74 24.09 1.33
C LYS A 26 -9.48 24.83 1.80
N GLU A 27 -9.53 26.15 1.85
CA GLU A 27 -8.44 27.00 2.32
C GLU A 27 -8.18 26.87 3.83
N ASN A 28 -9.20 26.41 4.58
CA ASN A 28 -9.14 26.19 6.02
C ASN A 28 -8.80 24.73 6.40
N ILE A 29 -8.42 23.91 5.40
CA ILE A 29 -7.96 22.53 5.64
C ILE A 29 -6.44 22.49 5.59
N ASN A 30 -5.81 22.14 6.71
CA ASN A 30 -4.38 21.93 6.82
C ASN A 30 -4.03 20.44 6.79
N TYR A 31 -2.94 20.12 6.14
CA TYR A 31 -2.45 18.75 5.98
C TYR A 31 -1.11 18.59 6.69
N PHE A 32 -0.97 17.52 7.46
CA PHE A 32 0.23 17.15 8.20
C PHE A 32 0.56 15.68 7.95
N ASP A 33 1.83 15.32 8.19
CA ASP A 33 2.32 13.96 8.07
C ASP A 33 3.15 13.61 9.33
N LEU A 34 2.71 12.64 10.12
CA LEU A 34 3.39 12.25 11.37
C LEU A 34 4.75 11.57 11.17
N ASP A 35 5.14 11.26 9.94
CA ASP A 35 6.50 10.82 9.63
C ASP A 35 7.48 12.01 9.56
N VAL A 36 6.98 13.25 9.43
CA VAL A 36 7.76 14.48 9.28
C VAL A 36 7.41 15.52 10.35
N ASP A 37 6.12 15.69 10.64
CA ASP A 37 5.60 16.72 11.53
C ASP A 37 5.49 16.20 12.98
N SER A 38 5.76 17.07 13.97
CA SER A 38 5.57 16.69 15.37
C SER A 38 4.09 16.76 15.79
N ILE A 39 3.66 15.82 16.64
CA ILE A 39 2.29 15.86 17.21
C ILE A 39 2.03 17.18 17.94
N LYS A 40 3.05 17.79 18.52
CA LYS A 40 2.93 19.07 19.22
C LYS A 40 2.55 20.20 18.26
N ASP A 41 3.25 20.31 17.13
CA ASP A 41 2.98 21.36 16.13
C ASP A 41 1.59 21.20 15.52
N ILE A 42 1.17 19.95 15.28
CA ILE A 42 -0.18 19.64 14.81
C ILE A 42 -1.23 20.11 15.82
N LEU A 43 -1.04 19.82 17.11
CA LEU A 43 -2.00 20.20 18.15
C LEU A 43 -1.95 21.68 18.49
N ASP A 44 -0.80 22.33 18.40
CA ASP A 44 -0.67 23.79 18.51
C ASP A 44 -1.45 24.46 17.36
N ASN A 45 -1.35 23.92 16.13
CA ASN A 45 -2.16 24.34 15.01
C ASN A 45 -3.66 24.08 15.26
N ALA A 46 -4.04 22.94 15.84
CA ALA A 46 -5.43 22.60 16.16
C ALA A 46 -6.04 23.55 17.22
N ASN A 47 -5.24 24.04 18.14
CA ASN A 47 -5.67 25.01 19.17
C ASN A 47 -5.71 26.45 18.67
N TYR A 48 -4.99 26.75 17.56
CA TYR A 48 -5.01 28.09 17.00
C TYR A 48 -6.37 28.45 16.46
N VAL A 49 -6.98 29.51 17.01
CA VAL A 49 -8.27 30.03 16.58
C VAL A 49 -8.02 31.24 15.67
N SER A 50 -8.47 31.16 14.43
CA SER A 50 -8.53 32.33 13.55
C SER A 50 -9.65 33.28 14.02
N LEU A 51 -9.42 34.56 13.87
CA LEU A 51 -10.43 35.59 14.17
C LEU A 51 -11.51 35.67 13.06
N PHE A 52 -11.26 35.03 11.92
CA PHE A 52 -12.09 35.14 10.71
C PHE A 52 -12.70 33.83 10.25
N ASP A 53 -12.25 32.68 10.79
CA ASP A 53 -12.68 31.36 10.33
C ASP A 53 -13.53 30.67 11.39
N ASP A 54 -14.75 30.31 11.01
CA ASP A 54 -15.70 29.62 11.91
C ASP A 54 -15.36 28.13 12.10
N LYS A 55 -14.72 27.51 11.10
CA LYS A 55 -14.37 26.06 11.12
C LYS A 55 -13.05 25.79 10.43
N LYS A 56 -12.27 24.90 11.06
CA LYS A 56 -10.96 24.45 10.60
C LYS A 56 -10.89 22.92 10.47
N GLY A 57 -10.26 22.45 9.41
CA GLY A 57 -9.95 21.04 9.21
C GLY A 57 -8.44 20.78 9.36
N ILE A 58 -8.08 19.70 10.05
CA ILE A 58 -6.71 19.21 10.11
C ILE A 58 -6.73 17.74 9.76
N ILE A 59 -6.00 17.37 8.71
CA ILE A 59 -5.87 16.00 8.22
C ILE A 59 -4.44 15.56 8.46
N VAL A 60 -4.25 14.49 9.20
CA VAL A 60 -2.96 13.95 9.62
C VAL A 60 -2.73 12.59 8.99
N TYR A 61 -1.80 12.52 8.06
CA TYR A 61 -1.38 11.27 7.41
C TYR A 61 -0.42 10.47 8.30
N ASN A 62 -0.21 9.19 7.94
CA ASN A 62 0.78 8.30 8.56
C ASN A 62 0.68 8.24 10.09
N SER A 63 -0.57 8.25 10.62
CA SER A 63 -0.81 8.37 12.05
C SER A 63 -0.53 7.06 12.80
N ASN A 64 0.70 6.55 12.68
CA ASN A 64 1.19 5.30 13.27
C ASN A 64 1.19 5.32 14.82
N ILE A 65 1.05 6.51 15.42
CA ILE A 65 0.90 6.71 16.87
C ILE A 65 -0.23 5.86 17.47
N PHE A 66 -1.24 5.50 16.68
CA PHE A 66 -2.35 4.65 17.13
C PHE A 66 -2.07 3.15 16.99
N GLY A 67 -1.03 2.76 16.28
CA GLY A 67 -0.65 1.36 16.03
C GLY A 67 -0.08 0.64 17.26
N THR A 68 0.05 -0.68 17.17
CA THR A 68 0.54 -1.54 18.26
C THR A 68 2.02 -1.34 18.57
N LYS A 69 2.84 -0.97 17.58
CA LYS A 69 4.31 -0.86 17.66
C LYS A 69 4.80 0.51 18.14
N PHE A 70 3.91 1.49 18.33
CA PHE A 70 4.31 2.86 18.71
C PHE A 70 4.44 2.99 20.24
N GLU A 71 5.65 3.30 20.73
CA GLU A 71 6.01 3.34 22.16
C GLU A 71 6.29 4.75 22.72
N TYR A 72 6.19 5.82 21.91
CA TYR A 72 6.50 7.18 22.36
C TYR A 72 5.44 7.72 23.33
N LYS A 73 5.71 7.58 24.64
CA LYS A 73 4.76 7.94 25.71
C LYS A 73 4.48 9.45 25.76
N ASN A 74 5.47 10.27 25.51
CA ASN A 74 5.33 11.73 25.60
C ASN A 74 4.34 12.26 24.56
N GLU A 75 4.41 11.78 23.33
CA GLU A 75 3.50 12.18 22.24
C GLU A 75 2.06 11.75 22.53
N LEU A 76 1.89 10.55 23.08
CA LEU A 76 0.57 10.06 23.49
C LEU A 76 -0.02 10.89 24.66
N GLU A 77 0.80 11.30 25.62
CA GLU A 77 0.36 12.17 26.73
C GLU A 77 -0.07 13.56 26.26
N ILE A 78 0.67 14.14 25.29
CA ILE A 78 0.31 15.44 24.69
C ILE A 78 -1.03 15.32 23.95
N LEU A 79 -1.19 14.27 23.15
CA LEU A 79 -2.44 14.00 22.45
C LEU A 79 -3.61 13.78 23.43
N GLU A 80 -3.43 12.99 24.47
CA GLU A 80 -4.45 12.74 25.48
C GLU A 80 -4.89 14.03 26.20
N LYS A 81 -3.97 14.94 26.50
CA LYS A 81 -4.30 16.25 27.07
C LYS A 81 -5.20 17.06 26.15
N TYR A 82 -4.88 17.12 24.85
CA TYR A 82 -5.71 17.79 23.87
C TYR A 82 -7.10 17.15 23.76
N LEU A 83 -7.18 15.81 23.71
CA LEU A 83 -8.45 15.08 23.56
C LEU A 83 -9.42 15.27 24.75
N ASN A 84 -8.90 15.62 25.93
CA ASN A 84 -9.74 15.95 27.10
C ASN A 84 -10.37 17.34 27.03
N ASN A 85 -9.77 18.28 26.29
CA ASN A 85 -10.30 19.64 26.10
C ASN A 85 -10.01 20.12 24.65
N PRO A 86 -10.63 19.49 23.65
CA PRO A 86 -10.38 19.80 22.24
C PRO A 86 -11.02 21.14 21.85
N ASN A 87 -10.48 21.78 20.81
CA ASN A 87 -11.08 22.96 20.22
C ASN A 87 -12.33 22.59 19.41
N ASP A 88 -13.48 23.11 19.79
CA ASP A 88 -14.78 22.80 19.17
C ASP A 88 -14.88 23.25 17.70
N ASN A 89 -14.12 24.27 17.29
CA ASN A 89 -14.10 24.78 15.93
C ASN A 89 -13.16 23.99 15.01
N THR A 90 -12.39 23.06 15.55
CA THR A 90 -11.44 22.24 14.79
C THR A 90 -11.98 20.82 14.56
N THR A 91 -11.95 20.37 13.31
CA THR A 91 -12.12 18.97 12.95
C THR A 91 -10.75 18.36 12.71
N LEU A 92 -10.31 17.48 13.62
CA LEU A 92 -9.00 16.83 13.57
C LEU A 92 -9.17 15.37 13.14
N ILE A 93 -8.59 14.99 12.01
CA ILE A 93 -8.77 13.67 11.39
C ILE A 93 -7.41 13.01 11.25
N PHE A 94 -7.22 11.89 11.93
CA PHE A 94 -6.05 11.04 11.84
C PHE A 94 -6.29 9.88 10.87
N LEU A 95 -5.38 9.70 9.90
CA LEU A 95 -5.42 8.61 8.94
C LEU A 95 -4.35 7.58 9.28
N THR A 96 -4.74 6.32 9.41
CA THR A 96 -3.84 5.22 9.78
C THR A 96 -4.26 3.91 9.12
N ASP A 97 -3.32 3.00 8.95
CA ASP A 97 -3.58 1.62 8.51
C ASP A 97 -3.71 0.64 9.69
N ASN A 98 -3.25 1.03 10.89
CA ASN A 98 -3.24 0.17 12.06
C ASN A 98 -3.73 0.88 13.34
N ILE A 99 -4.62 0.24 14.09
CA ILE A 99 -5.19 0.78 15.34
C ILE A 99 -5.10 -0.25 16.45
N SER A 100 -4.53 0.16 17.59
CA SER A 100 -4.60 -0.58 18.85
C SER A 100 -5.76 -0.07 19.71
N LYS A 101 -6.84 -0.84 19.80
CA LYS A 101 -8.03 -0.51 20.60
C LYS A 101 -7.74 -0.41 22.11
N SER A 102 -6.58 -0.87 22.58
CA SER A 102 -6.17 -0.79 23.98
C SER A 102 -5.68 0.60 24.38
N LYS A 103 -5.19 1.43 23.44
CA LYS A 103 -4.65 2.75 23.71
C LYS A 103 -5.73 3.71 24.21
N LYS A 104 -5.37 4.53 25.21
CA LYS A 104 -6.28 5.45 25.89
C LYS A 104 -6.81 6.54 24.93
N CYS A 105 -5.94 7.12 24.09
CA CYS A 105 -6.34 8.09 23.07
C CYS A 105 -7.38 7.50 22.09
N VAL A 106 -7.20 6.23 21.65
CA VAL A 106 -8.18 5.55 20.78
C VAL A 106 -9.52 5.35 21.51
N LYS A 107 -9.49 4.95 22.78
CA LYS A 107 -10.71 4.81 23.60
C LYS A 107 -11.45 6.14 23.79
N LEU A 108 -10.71 7.25 24.01
CA LEU A 108 -11.29 8.58 24.15
C LEU A 108 -12.01 9.01 22.87
N ILE A 109 -11.39 8.83 21.71
CA ILE A 109 -12.02 9.17 20.41
C ILE A 109 -13.18 8.21 20.12
N ASN A 110 -13.02 6.91 20.39
CA ASN A 110 -14.07 5.91 20.16
C ASN A 110 -15.31 6.11 21.06
N SER A 111 -15.13 6.63 22.28
CA SER A 111 -16.27 6.94 23.17
C SER A 111 -17.23 7.98 22.59
N LYS A 112 -16.76 8.80 21.66
CA LYS A 112 -17.54 9.77 20.88
C LYS A 112 -18.08 9.18 19.56
N GLY A 113 -17.80 7.90 19.25
CA GLY A 113 -18.20 7.23 18.01
C GLY A 113 -17.38 7.61 16.78
N ASN A 114 -16.20 8.20 16.96
CA ASN A 114 -15.40 8.80 15.87
C ASN A 114 -14.22 7.94 15.40
N VAL A 115 -14.20 6.64 15.70
CA VAL A 115 -13.25 5.68 15.12
C VAL A 115 -13.94 4.95 13.98
N ILE A 116 -13.48 5.19 12.76
CA ILE A 116 -14.06 4.68 11.52
C ILE A 116 -13.10 3.68 10.89
N GLU A 117 -13.51 2.43 10.77
CA GLU A 117 -12.74 1.38 10.10
C GLU A 117 -13.36 1.12 8.71
N LEU A 118 -12.62 1.43 7.64
CA LEU A 118 -13.06 1.26 6.26
C LEU A 118 -12.30 0.09 5.63
N ASN A 119 -13.02 -1.01 5.41
CA ASN A 119 -12.47 -2.20 4.77
C ASN A 119 -12.82 -2.20 3.27
N LYS A 120 -11.88 -2.62 2.43
CA LYS A 120 -12.13 -2.81 1.00
C LYS A 120 -13.26 -3.83 0.81
N PRO A 121 -14.22 -3.54 -0.06
CA PRO A 121 -15.29 -4.48 -0.35
C PRO A 121 -14.73 -5.74 -1.04
N THR A 122 -15.33 -6.90 -0.76
CA THR A 122 -14.95 -8.20 -1.34
C THR A 122 -16.18 -8.95 -1.84
N GLY A 123 -15.98 -9.91 -2.74
CA GLY A 123 -17.04 -10.77 -3.27
C GLY A 123 -18.21 -9.97 -3.89
N ASP A 124 -19.45 -10.30 -3.51
CA ASP A 124 -20.64 -9.63 -4.04
C ASP A 124 -20.73 -8.15 -3.67
N ASN A 125 -20.17 -7.75 -2.52
CA ASN A 125 -20.13 -6.36 -2.13
C ASN A 125 -19.18 -5.55 -3.03
N LEU A 126 -18.08 -6.13 -3.49
CA LEU A 126 -17.20 -5.52 -4.48
C LEU A 126 -17.93 -5.21 -5.78
N LYS A 127 -18.68 -6.18 -6.31
CA LYS A 127 -19.49 -5.98 -7.53
C LYS A 127 -20.52 -4.85 -7.36
N LYS A 128 -21.22 -4.83 -6.22
CA LYS A 128 -22.21 -3.79 -5.92
C LYS A 128 -21.59 -2.41 -5.84
N GLU A 129 -20.44 -2.28 -5.16
CA GLU A 129 -19.74 -0.98 -5.04
C GLU A 129 -19.24 -0.50 -6.40
N ILE A 130 -18.70 -1.36 -7.26
CA ILE A 130 -18.29 -1.01 -8.61
C ILE A 130 -19.48 -0.51 -9.44
N ILE A 131 -20.61 -1.23 -9.40
CA ILE A 131 -21.82 -0.82 -10.11
C ILE A 131 -22.35 0.54 -9.60
N ASN A 132 -22.34 0.75 -8.29
CA ASN A 132 -22.74 2.04 -7.71
C ASN A 132 -21.79 3.15 -8.12
N TYR A 133 -20.49 2.90 -8.11
CA TYR A 133 -19.48 3.84 -8.57
C TYR A 133 -19.73 4.28 -10.03
N LEU A 134 -19.96 3.35 -10.93
CA LEU A 134 -20.25 3.64 -12.34
C LEU A 134 -21.56 4.43 -12.53
N LYS A 135 -22.58 4.18 -11.70
CA LYS A 135 -23.85 4.92 -11.74
C LYS A 135 -23.68 6.40 -11.42
N ASP A 136 -22.76 6.75 -10.52
CA ASP A 136 -22.48 8.16 -10.18
C ASP A 136 -21.96 8.96 -11.39
N PHE A 137 -21.43 8.26 -12.41
CA PHE A 137 -20.96 8.82 -13.68
C PHE A 137 -21.89 8.50 -14.87
N ASN A 138 -23.09 7.95 -14.62
CA ASN A 138 -24.05 7.49 -15.64
C ASN A 138 -23.54 6.34 -16.53
N PHE A 139 -22.48 5.64 -16.13
CA PHE A 139 -21.96 4.46 -16.82
C PHE A 139 -22.65 3.17 -16.39
N LYS A 140 -22.65 2.19 -17.29
CA LYS A 140 -23.06 0.81 -17.07
C LYS A 140 -21.93 -0.13 -17.49
N ILE A 141 -21.91 -1.33 -16.91
CA ILE A 141 -20.95 -2.39 -17.28
C ILE A 141 -21.70 -3.70 -17.49
N GLU A 142 -21.35 -4.44 -18.52
CA GLU A 142 -21.87 -5.79 -18.71
C GLU A 142 -21.34 -6.74 -17.64
N ASN A 143 -22.16 -7.72 -17.20
CA ASN A 143 -21.76 -8.66 -16.15
C ASN A 143 -20.48 -9.43 -16.52
N LYS A 144 -20.33 -9.85 -17.79
CA LYS A 144 -19.11 -10.54 -18.26
C LYS A 144 -17.88 -9.63 -18.23
N ALA A 145 -18.04 -8.35 -18.55
CA ALA A 145 -16.97 -7.35 -18.49
C ALA A 145 -16.55 -7.07 -17.03
N LEU A 146 -17.53 -6.96 -16.12
CA LEU A 146 -17.29 -6.79 -14.69
C LEU A 146 -16.52 -7.99 -14.10
N ASP A 147 -16.96 -9.20 -14.39
CA ASP A 147 -16.29 -10.41 -13.90
C ASP A 147 -14.86 -10.53 -14.45
N LEU A 148 -14.65 -10.19 -15.72
CA LEU A 148 -13.34 -10.17 -16.35
C LEU A 148 -12.42 -9.12 -15.70
N LEU A 149 -12.91 -7.90 -15.47
CA LEU A 149 -12.16 -6.81 -14.85
C LEU A 149 -11.74 -7.16 -13.42
N ILE A 150 -12.69 -7.66 -12.61
CA ILE A 150 -12.43 -8.09 -11.23
C ILE A 150 -11.35 -9.16 -11.20
N LYS A 151 -11.45 -10.16 -12.08
CA LYS A 151 -10.48 -11.24 -12.20
C LYS A 151 -9.10 -10.71 -12.60
N ARG A 152 -9.00 -9.89 -13.66
CA ARG A 152 -7.73 -9.32 -14.14
C ARG A 152 -6.98 -8.50 -13.10
N LEU A 153 -7.69 -7.86 -12.19
CA LEU A 153 -7.13 -6.96 -11.17
C LEU A 153 -7.09 -7.59 -9.77
N ASP A 154 -7.15 -8.93 -9.71
CA ASP A 154 -7.04 -9.72 -8.46
C ASP A 154 -7.94 -9.20 -7.32
N ASN A 155 -9.18 -8.86 -7.66
CA ASN A 155 -10.16 -8.32 -6.71
C ASN A 155 -9.70 -7.01 -5.99
N ASN A 156 -8.69 -6.31 -6.51
CA ASN A 156 -8.18 -5.10 -5.89
C ASN A 156 -9.08 -3.90 -6.19
N TYR A 157 -9.86 -3.49 -5.20
CA TYR A 157 -10.84 -2.41 -5.29
C TYR A 157 -10.27 -1.10 -5.86
N ASP A 158 -9.12 -0.64 -5.35
CA ASP A 158 -8.52 0.64 -5.79
C ASP A 158 -8.04 0.56 -7.24
N TYR A 159 -7.44 -0.57 -7.65
CA TYR A 159 -7.01 -0.76 -9.03
C TYR A 159 -8.18 -0.85 -9.99
N ILE A 160 -9.25 -1.54 -9.60
CA ILE A 160 -10.47 -1.66 -10.40
C ILE A 160 -11.06 -0.26 -10.68
N LEU A 161 -11.20 0.58 -9.65
CA LEU A 161 -11.72 1.93 -9.84
C LEU A 161 -10.80 2.81 -10.68
N ASN A 162 -9.47 2.67 -10.54
CA ASN A 162 -8.52 3.42 -11.37
C ASN A 162 -8.62 3.02 -12.86
N GLU A 163 -8.77 1.72 -13.14
CA GLU A 163 -8.97 1.26 -14.53
C GLU A 163 -10.31 1.72 -15.09
N LEU A 164 -11.36 1.72 -14.29
CA LEU A 164 -12.66 2.25 -14.71
C LEU A 164 -12.60 3.75 -15.00
N ASP A 165 -11.92 4.56 -14.18
CA ASP A 165 -11.71 5.97 -14.44
C ASP A 165 -11.06 6.21 -15.79
N LYS A 166 -10.00 5.45 -16.09
CA LYS A 166 -9.32 5.52 -17.37
C LYS A 166 -10.23 5.15 -18.54
N ILE A 167 -11.01 4.07 -18.41
CA ILE A 167 -11.95 3.63 -19.44
C ILE A 167 -13.03 4.68 -19.65
N MET A 168 -13.60 5.26 -18.59
CA MET A 168 -14.63 6.29 -18.67
C MET A 168 -14.16 7.58 -19.36
N ILE A 169 -12.87 7.92 -19.25
CA ILE A 169 -12.30 9.09 -19.97
C ILE A 169 -12.20 8.84 -21.47
N ILE A 170 -11.91 7.60 -21.88
CA ILE A 170 -11.65 7.26 -23.30
C ILE A 170 -12.95 6.96 -24.06
N LYS A 171 -13.98 6.50 -23.33
CA LYS A 171 -15.19 5.94 -23.93
C LYS A 171 -16.26 6.99 -24.10
N GLU A 172 -16.80 7.11 -25.33
CA GLU A 172 -17.86 8.07 -25.64
C GLU A 172 -19.26 7.53 -25.32
N ASP A 173 -19.46 6.20 -25.41
CA ASP A 173 -20.70 5.56 -24.99
C ASP A 173 -20.62 5.13 -23.51
N TYR A 174 -21.75 5.15 -22.82
CA TYR A 174 -21.83 4.91 -21.39
C TYR A 174 -21.99 3.42 -21.02
N LEU A 175 -21.62 2.49 -21.92
CA LEU A 175 -21.69 1.04 -21.69
C LEU A 175 -20.31 0.39 -21.86
N ILE A 176 -19.76 -0.15 -20.78
CA ILE A 176 -18.49 -0.88 -20.76
C ILE A 176 -18.76 -2.35 -21.07
N ASN A 177 -18.12 -2.87 -22.12
CA ASN A 177 -18.23 -4.25 -22.56
C ASN A 177 -16.90 -5.01 -22.43
N VAL A 178 -16.89 -6.31 -22.81
CA VAL A 178 -15.71 -7.17 -22.71
C VAL A 178 -14.55 -6.68 -23.60
N GLU A 179 -14.86 -6.12 -24.79
CA GLU A 179 -13.85 -5.61 -25.71
C GLU A 179 -13.12 -4.40 -25.13
N ASP A 180 -13.85 -3.53 -24.42
CA ASP A 180 -13.26 -2.38 -23.72
C ASP A 180 -12.26 -2.82 -22.66
N ILE A 181 -12.63 -3.85 -21.87
CA ILE A 181 -11.73 -4.41 -20.86
C ILE A 181 -10.50 -5.01 -21.51
N ASN A 182 -10.67 -5.75 -22.62
CA ASN A 182 -9.54 -6.34 -23.35
C ASN A 182 -8.58 -5.29 -23.92
N LYS A 183 -9.13 -4.17 -24.39
CA LYS A 183 -8.36 -3.12 -25.07
C LYS A 183 -7.70 -2.13 -24.11
N TYR A 184 -8.35 -1.80 -23.00
CA TYR A 184 -7.94 -0.68 -22.16
C TYR A 184 -7.50 -1.07 -20.75
N SER A 185 -7.87 -2.24 -20.23
CA SER A 185 -7.50 -2.68 -18.90
C SER A 185 -6.20 -3.47 -18.88
N VAL A 186 -5.34 -3.16 -17.93
CA VAL A 186 -4.14 -3.95 -17.63
C VAL A 186 -4.55 -5.33 -17.10
N ASN A 187 -3.85 -6.37 -17.50
CA ASN A 187 -4.05 -7.71 -16.96
C ASN A 187 -2.99 -8.01 -15.88
N ILE A 188 -3.32 -7.78 -14.63
CA ILE A 188 -2.41 -8.04 -13.51
C ILE A 188 -2.27 -9.56 -13.26
N GLU A 189 -3.29 -10.37 -13.60
CA GLU A 189 -3.22 -11.85 -13.48
C GLU A 189 -2.18 -12.46 -14.42
N GLU A 190 -1.89 -11.84 -15.57
CA GLU A 190 -0.89 -12.38 -16.51
C GLU A 190 0.55 -12.14 -16.03
N VAL A 191 0.77 -11.27 -15.05
CA VAL A 191 2.10 -10.97 -14.51
C VAL A 191 2.18 -11.39 -13.05
N ASP A 192 2.39 -12.68 -12.81
CA ASP A 192 2.70 -13.18 -11.48
C ASP A 192 4.15 -12.87 -11.11
N LEU A 193 4.38 -11.66 -10.57
CA LEU A 193 5.72 -11.24 -10.14
C LEU A 193 6.27 -12.13 -9.01
N PHE A 194 5.43 -12.76 -8.19
CA PHE A 194 5.90 -13.69 -7.18
C PHE A 194 6.40 -14.99 -7.82
N LYS A 195 5.71 -15.50 -8.85
CA LYS A 195 6.18 -16.61 -9.68
C LYS A 195 7.51 -16.27 -10.33
N PHE A 196 7.62 -15.07 -10.91
CA PHE A 196 8.88 -14.62 -11.52
C PHE A 196 10.04 -14.58 -10.50
N VAL A 197 9.81 -13.99 -9.32
CA VAL A 197 10.82 -13.96 -8.25
C VAL A 197 11.20 -15.38 -7.79
N ASP A 198 10.24 -16.29 -7.68
CA ASP A 198 10.51 -17.69 -7.33
C ASP A 198 11.37 -18.41 -8.39
N LEU A 199 11.10 -18.16 -9.69
CA LEU A 199 11.93 -18.67 -10.79
C LEU A 199 13.36 -18.13 -10.72
N VAL A 200 13.53 -16.83 -10.42
CA VAL A 200 14.85 -16.20 -10.21
C VAL A 200 15.61 -16.87 -9.06
N ILE A 201 14.93 -17.06 -7.91
CA ILE A 201 15.53 -17.71 -6.74
C ILE A 201 15.90 -19.18 -7.03
N LYS A 202 15.15 -19.84 -7.88
CA LYS A 202 15.43 -21.22 -8.33
C LYS A 202 16.42 -21.30 -9.49
N LYS A 203 16.95 -20.17 -9.96
CA LYS A 203 17.90 -20.05 -11.11
C LYS A 203 17.37 -20.67 -12.41
N LYS A 204 16.06 -20.58 -12.63
CA LYS A 204 15.40 -21.11 -13.83
C LYS A 204 15.45 -20.09 -14.96
N ILE A 205 16.63 -19.92 -15.57
CA ILE A 205 16.94 -18.85 -16.50
C ILE A 205 15.98 -18.81 -17.69
N GLU A 206 15.71 -19.95 -18.32
CA GLU A 206 14.84 -20.02 -19.51
C GLU A 206 13.41 -19.57 -19.19
N GLU A 207 12.82 -20.10 -18.09
CA GLU A 207 11.51 -19.71 -17.62
C GLU A 207 11.47 -18.23 -17.20
N CYS A 208 12.53 -17.70 -16.59
CA CYS A 208 12.64 -16.27 -16.27
C CYS A 208 12.64 -15.39 -17.52
N LEU A 209 13.30 -15.81 -18.60
CA LEU A 209 13.33 -15.05 -19.86
C LEU A 209 11.97 -15.06 -20.59
N GLU A 210 11.18 -16.11 -20.44
CA GLU A 210 9.80 -16.15 -20.94
C GLU A 210 8.90 -15.19 -20.15
N GLU A 211 8.92 -15.26 -18.83
CA GLU A 211 8.13 -14.37 -17.97
C GLU A 211 8.58 -12.90 -18.12
N LEU A 212 9.89 -12.64 -18.40
CA LEU A 212 10.38 -11.28 -18.67
C LEU A 212 9.69 -10.65 -19.87
N LYS A 213 9.34 -11.41 -20.92
CA LYS A 213 8.61 -10.88 -22.07
C LYS A 213 7.24 -10.34 -21.63
N ILE A 214 6.54 -11.10 -20.78
CA ILE A 214 5.23 -10.71 -20.22
C ILE A 214 5.37 -9.43 -19.37
N ILE A 215 6.42 -9.33 -18.55
CA ILE A 215 6.74 -8.14 -17.76
C ILE A 215 6.94 -6.91 -18.66
N VAL A 216 7.67 -7.06 -19.77
CA VAL A 216 7.93 -5.98 -20.74
C VAL A 216 6.64 -5.57 -21.46
N GLU A 217 5.87 -6.53 -21.96
CA GLU A 217 4.61 -6.31 -22.70
C GLU A 217 3.56 -5.61 -21.83
N ASN A 218 3.54 -5.90 -20.54
CA ASN A 218 2.65 -5.26 -19.58
C ASN A 218 3.21 -3.96 -18.97
N ASN A 219 4.37 -3.47 -19.47
CA ASN A 219 5.03 -2.24 -19.02
C ASN A 219 5.25 -2.20 -17.49
N ILE A 220 5.53 -3.35 -16.87
CA ILE A 220 5.86 -3.40 -15.44
C ILE A 220 7.22 -2.72 -15.21
N GLU A 221 7.24 -1.83 -14.24
CA GLU A 221 8.46 -1.07 -13.93
C GLU A 221 9.55 -1.99 -13.34
N PRO A 222 10.71 -2.14 -14.00
CA PRO A 222 11.78 -3.03 -13.55
C PRO A 222 12.31 -2.76 -12.15
N ALA A 223 12.21 -1.53 -11.66
CA ALA A 223 12.60 -1.18 -10.29
C ALA A 223 11.76 -1.92 -9.25
N ILE A 224 10.48 -2.15 -9.51
CA ILE A 224 9.58 -2.93 -8.63
C ILE A 224 10.06 -4.38 -8.60
N VAL A 225 10.34 -4.96 -9.77
CA VAL A 225 10.80 -6.35 -9.90
C VAL A 225 12.14 -6.56 -9.18
N LEU A 226 13.12 -5.67 -9.42
CA LEU A 226 14.42 -5.71 -8.76
C LEU A 226 14.29 -5.58 -7.23
N SER A 227 13.40 -4.71 -6.76
CA SER A 227 13.13 -4.55 -5.33
C SER A 227 12.57 -5.83 -4.69
N MET A 228 11.64 -6.51 -5.37
CA MET A 228 11.07 -7.78 -4.92
C MET A 228 12.14 -8.89 -4.87
N ILE A 229 12.97 -9.01 -5.91
CA ILE A 229 14.08 -9.99 -5.96
C ILE A 229 15.07 -9.71 -4.83
N ALA A 230 15.48 -8.45 -4.64
CA ALA A 230 16.40 -8.07 -3.56
C ALA A 230 15.79 -8.36 -2.17
N GLY A 231 14.49 -8.10 -2.00
CA GLY A 231 13.76 -8.44 -0.78
C GLY A 231 13.80 -9.94 -0.46
N GLN A 232 13.63 -10.78 -1.48
CA GLN A 232 13.67 -12.23 -1.32
C GLN A 232 15.09 -12.74 -0.99
N TYR A 233 16.14 -12.23 -1.66
CA TYR A 233 17.52 -12.57 -1.31
C TYR A 233 17.89 -12.13 0.10
N ARG A 234 17.47 -10.93 0.54
CA ARG A 234 17.66 -10.48 1.93
C ARG A 234 16.96 -11.39 2.93
N LEU A 235 15.73 -11.81 2.64
CA LEU A 235 14.99 -12.73 3.50
C LEU A 235 15.71 -14.06 3.66
N ILE A 236 16.18 -14.64 2.54
CA ILE A 236 16.96 -15.89 2.53
C ILE A 236 18.25 -15.74 3.34
N TYR A 237 18.97 -14.63 3.15
CA TYR A 237 20.21 -14.34 3.86
C TYR A 237 19.99 -14.20 5.37
N SER A 238 19.00 -13.44 5.80
CA SER A 238 18.67 -13.25 7.22
C SER A 238 18.23 -14.56 7.86
N THR A 239 17.31 -15.29 7.20
CA THR A 239 16.83 -16.60 7.69
C THR A 239 17.98 -17.57 7.86
N LYS A 240 18.88 -17.68 6.86
CA LYS A 240 20.05 -18.58 6.90
C LYS A 240 20.97 -18.28 8.08
N ASN A 241 21.21 -17.00 8.39
CA ASN A 241 22.08 -16.63 9.50
C ASN A 241 21.41 -16.85 10.86
N LEU A 242 20.14 -16.48 11.01
CA LEU A 242 19.39 -16.67 12.26
C LEU A 242 19.18 -18.15 12.59
N ILE A 243 18.99 -19.01 11.59
CA ILE A 243 18.98 -20.47 11.78
C ILE A 243 20.35 -20.97 12.29
N LYS A 244 21.48 -20.44 11.76
CA LYS A 244 22.82 -20.79 12.26
C LYS A 244 23.06 -20.35 13.70
N GLU A 245 22.41 -19.29 14.15
CA GLU A 245 22.42 -18.80 15.52
C GLU A 245 21.52 -19.65 16.45
N GLY A 246 20.79 -20.62 15.91
CA GLY A 246 19.96 -21.57 16.66
C GLY A 246 18.50 -21.13 16.85
N LEU A 247 18.04 -20.08 16.15
CA LEU A 247 16.65 -19.64 16.24
C LEU A 247 15.72 -20.59 15.45
N SER A 248 14.51 -20.80 15.99
CA SER A 248 13.47 -21.55 15.27
C SER A 248 12.82 -20.69 14.16
N GLU A 249 12.29 -21.33 13.11
CA GLU A 249 11.56 -20.64 12.04
C GLU A 249 10.42 -19.75 12.58
N LYS A 250 9.74 -20.17 13.64
CA LYS A 250 8.69 -19.40 14.28
C LYS A 250 9.25 -18.13 14.93
N THR A 251 10.33 -18.24 15.67
CA THR A 251 11.00 -17.08 16.31
C THR A 251 11.50 -16.10 15.25
N ILE A 252 12.08 -16.61 14.16
CA ILE A 252 12.53 -15.78 13.03
C ILE A 252 11.35 -15.06 12.35
N ALA A 253 10.21 -15.72 12.21
CA ALA A 253 9.00 -15.12 11.65
C ALA A 253 8.51 -13.94 12.50
N ASP A 254 8.51 -14.11 13.83
CA ASP A 254 8.13 -13.08 14.78
C ASP A 254 9.14 -11.91 14.78
N GLU A 255 10.46 -12.21 14.73
CA GLU A 255 11.53 -11.20 14.75
C GLU A 255 11.58 -10.35 13.48
N LEU A 256 11.43 -10.99 12.31
CA LEU A 256 11.45 -10.31 11.00
C LEU A 256 10.09 -9.74 10.60
N ASP A 257 9.03 -9.95 11.38
CA ASP A 257 7.64 -9.56 11.07
C ASP A 257 7.17 -10.10 9.72
N VAL A 258 7.44 -11.40 9.48
CA VAL A 258 7.14 -12.08 8.22
C VAL A 258 6.30 -13.32 8.49
N HIS A 259 5.32 -13.57 7.62
CA HIS A 259 4.48 -14.77 7.74
C HIS A 259 5.32 -16.06 7.81
N PRO A 260 5.07 -16.99 8.75
CA PRO A 260 5.88 -18.19 8.97
C PRO A 260 6.13 -19.05 7.71
N TYR A 261 5.15 -19.12 6.82
CA TYR A 261 5.29 -19.83 5.55
C TYR A 261 6.41 -19.26 4.66
N ARG A 262 6.58 -17.92 4.65
CA ARG A 262 7.66 -17.27 3.89
C ARG A 262 9.04 -17.57 4.47
N ILE A 263 9.15 -17.69 5.81
CA ILE A 263 10.39 -18.09 6.47
C ILE A 263 10.74 -19.53 6.12
N LYS A 264 9.75 -20.43 6.13
CA LYS A 264 9.97 -21.83 5.70
C LYS A 264 10.49 -21.89 4.27
N LEU A 265 9.87 -21.18 3.31
CA LEU A 265 10.36 -21.13 1.92
C LEU A 265 11.78 -20.52 1.81
N ALA A 266 12.06 -19.48 2.59
CA ALA A 266 13.39 -18.87 2.63
C ALA A 266 14.44 -19.81 3.20
N HIS A 267 14.09 -20.60 4.23
CA HIS A 267 14.94 -21.64 4.79
C HIS A 267 15.22 -22.74 3.76
N ASP A 268 14.20 -23.27 3.10
CA ASP A 268 14.34 -24.30 2.06
C ASP A 268 15.25 -23.80 0.91
N ASN A 269 15.06 -22.56 0.45
CA ASN A 269 15.90 -21.97 -0.59
C ASN A 269 17.33 -21.65 -0.11
N SER A 270 17.54 -21.47 1.19
CA SER A 270 18.84 -21.11 1.75
C SER A 270 19.93 -22.15 1.52
N TYR A 271 19.56 -23.39 1.32
CA TYR A 271 20.49 -24.49 1.02
C TYR A 271 21.15 -24.36 -0.36
N ASN A 272 20.51 -23.66 -1.28
CA ASN A 272 20.98 -23.47 -2.67
C ASN A 272 22.00 -22.33 -2.82
N TYR A 273 22.30 -21.60 -1.75
CA TYR A 273 23.13 -20.41 -1.79
C TYR A 273 24.18 -20.37 -0.67
N SER A 274 25.37 -19.94 -0.96
CA SER A 274 26.34 -19.50 0.05
C SER A 274 26.00 -18.08 0.56
N ASN A 275 26.51 -17.70 1.74
CA ASN A 275 26.33 -16.34 2.25
C ASN A 275 27.01 -15.30 1.37
N THR A 276 28.15 -15.64 0.76
CA THR A 276 28.86 -14.76 -0.19
C THR A 276 28.01 -14.53 -1.42
N GLU A 277 27.50 -15.60 -2.02
CA GLU A 277 26.64 -15.51 -3.22
C GLU A 277 25.37 -14.67 -2.98
N LEU A 278 24.71 -14.81 -1.83
CA LEU A 278 23.55 -13.98 -1.48
C LEU A 278 23.91 -12.50 -1.37
N LYS A 279 25.05 -12.17 -0.73
CA LYS A 279 25.55 -10.80 -0.65
C LYS A 279 25.85 -10.22 -2.02
N ASP A 280 26.54 -10.98 -2.87
CA ASP A 280 26.91 -10.56 -4.23
C ASP A 280 25.68 -10.29 -5.09
N LYS A 281 24.63 -11.14 -4.99
CA LYS A 281 23.34 -10.90 -5.68
C LYS A 281 22.66 -9.63 -5.19
N ILE A 282 22.61 -9.39 -3.88
CA ILE A 282 22.01 -8.16 -3.31
C ILE A 282 22.77 -6.92 -3.78
N LEU A 283 24.09 -6.95 -3.77
CA LEU A 283 24.95 -5.84 -4.23
C LEU A 283 24.78 -5.58 -5.73
N SER A 284 24.75 -6.65 -6.55
CA SER A 284 24.55 -6.54 -7.99
C SER A 284 23.21 -5.91 -8.35
N ILE A 285 22.14 -6.24 -7.62
CA ILE A 285 20.83 -5.60 -7.81
C ILE A 285 20.88 -4.11 -7.46
N GLY A 286 21.55 -3.74 -6.36
CA GLY A 286 21.75 -2.34 -5.98
C GLY A 286 22.51 -1.54 -7.04
N GLU A 287 23.54 -2.13 -7.65
CA GLU A 287 24.30 -1.49 -8.74
C GLU A 287 23.46 -1.37 -10.02
N LEU A 288 22.64 -2.36 -10.35
CA LEU A 288 21.70 -2.27 -11.47
C LEU A 288 20.66 -1.18 -11.28
N ASP A 289 20.05 -1.08 -10.08
CA ASP A 289 19.09 -0.03 -9.74
C ASP A 289 19.73 1.37 -9.89
N ARG A 290 20.98 1.55 -9.41
CA ARG A 290 21.75 2.77 -9.62
C ARG A 290 21.93 3.09 -11.11
N LYS A 291 22.38 2.13 -11.90
CA LYS A 291 22.63 2.32 -13.35
C LYS A 291 21.36 2.67 -14.12
N ILE A 292 20.22 2.09 -13.74
CA ILE A 292 18.92 2.45 -14.32
C ILE A 292 18.57 3.90 -13.97
N LYS A 293 18.70 4.29 -12.70
CA LYS A 293 18.35 5.63 -12.23
C LYS A 293 19.25 6.73 -12.79
N THR A 294 20.51 6.42 -13.08
CA THR A 294 21.46 7.34 -13.73
C THR A 294 21.37 7.36 -15.25
N GLY A 295 20.54 6.50 -15.84
CA GLY A 295 20.42 6.39 -17.30
C GLY A 295 21.58 5.68 -17.98
N GLU A 296 22.50 5.07 -17.21
CA GLU A 296 23.65 4.32 -17.76
C GLU A 296 23.22 3.01 -18.43
N LEU A 297 22.06 2.47 -18.04
CA LEU A 297 21.54 1.21 -18.56
C LEU A 297 20.02 1.29 -18.74
N ASP A 298 19.56 0.78 -19.90
CA ASP A 298 18.12 0.60 -20.12
C ASP A 298 17.53 -0.35 -19.08
N LYS A 299 16.37 0.02 -18.57
CA LYS A 299 15.73 -0.64 -17.43
C LYS A 299 15.36 -2.10 -17.67
N TYR A 300 14.91 -2.46 -18.88
CA TYR A 300 14.58 -3.84 -19.22
C TYR A 300 15.82 -4.67 -19.57
N ASN A 301 16.81 -4.05 -20.20
CA ASN A 301 18.08 -4.69 -20.44
C ASN A 301 18.83 -5.00 -19.14
N ALA A 302 18.72 -4.13 -18.13
CA ALA A 302 19.26 -4.39 -16.80
C ALA A 302 18.71 -5.69 -16.19
N LEU A 303 17.38 -5.84 -16.24
CA LEU A 303 16.71 -7.05 -15.74
C LEU A 303 17.16 -8.30 -16.52
N LYS A 304 17.25 -8.20 -17.84
CA LYS A 304 17.70 -9.29 -18.70
C LYS A 304 19.13 -9.71 -18.39
N ILE A 305 20.05 -8.73 -18.21
CA ILE A 305 21.45 -9.00 -17.85
C ILE A 305 21.51 -9.69 -16.48
N PHE A 306 20.71 -9.25 -15.51
CA PHE A 306 20.64 -9.87 -14.21
C PHE A 306 20.21 -11.35 -14.29
N ILE A 307 19.18 -11.66 -15.08
CA ILE A 307 18.67 -13.03 -15.27
C ILE A 307 19.72 -13.93 -15.93
N ILE A 308 20.41 -13.44 -16.96
CA ILE A 308 21.43 -14.24 -17.66
C ILE A 308 22.62 -14.57 -16.75
N ASN A 309 22.88 -13.74 -15.72
CA ASN A 309 23.97 -13.92 -14.76
C ASN A 309 23.51 -14.57 -13.43
N LEU A 310 22.34 -15.25 -13.41
CA LEU A 310 21.87 -16.00 -12.23
C LEU A 310 22.75 -17.23 -11.98
#